data_87c2418bf59af81ff543de1654b4e114
#
_entry.id   87c2418bf59af81ff543de1654b4e114
#
_cell.length_a   1.000
_cell.length_b   1.000
_cell.length_c   1.000
_cell.angle_alpha   90.00
_cell.angle_beta   90.00
_cell.angle_gamma   90.00
#
_symmetry.space_group_name_H-M   'P 1'
#
loop_
_entity.id
_entity.type
_entity.pdbx_description
1 polymer ?
#
loop_
_entity_poly.entity_id
_entity_poly.type
_entity_poly.pdbx_seq_one_letter_code
_entity_poly.pdbx_strand_id
1 'polypeptide(L)'
;MPDVYDWIQLPGKSIEGVSFSSDERVLEFQLSNVRCASNSEYVTFESSDPNVPLVLFSVNSESKTCRPLDPMTLLGGTISEVSVPYVLPGTGLETYLEILFADRSLIRIRSEDPTIPIRLS
;
A
#
# COMPACT_ATOMS: atom_id res chain seq x y z
N MET A 1 -5.01 -8.20 -13.81
CA MET A 1 -3.63 -8.34 -13.34
C MET A 1 -3.01 -6.96 -13.26
N PRO A 2 -2.48 -6.55 -12.10
CA PRO A 2 -1.82 -5.27 -12.04
C PRO A 2 -0.61 -5.30 -12.97
N ASP A 3 -0.48 -4.25 -13.74
CA ASP A 3 0.63 -4.14 -14.66
C ASP A 3 1.90 -3.83 -13.86
N VAL A 4 3.00 -4.43 -14.22
CA VAL A 4 4.31 -4.13 -13.63
C VAL A 4 4.63 -2.63 -13.73
N TYR A 5 4.08 -1.95 -14.72
CA TYR A 5 4.23 -0.51 -14.88
C TYR A 5 3.63 0.31 -13.73
N ASP A 6 2.54 -0.16 -13.13
CA ASP A 6 1.89 0.59 -12.05
C ASP A 6 2.78 0.71 -10.83
N TRP A 7 3.60 -0.30 -10.59
CA TRP A 7 4.54 -0.33 -9.48
C TRP A 7 5.75 0.58 -9.70
N ILE A 8 6.21 0.66 -10.96
CA ILE A 8 7.35 1.48 -11.34
C ILE A 8 6.99 2.97 -11.32
N GLN A 9 5.72 3.30 -11.54
CA GLN A 9 5.25 4.68 -11.61
C GLN A 9 4.93 5.30 -10.26
N LEU A 10 4.79 4.51 -9.19
CA LEU A 10 4.46 5.02 -7.87
C LEU A 10 5.61 5.80 -7.19
N PRO A 11 6.88 5.40 -7.31
CA PRO A 11 7.97 6.14 -6.68
C PRO A 11 8.05 7.60 -7.19
N GLY A 12 8.25 8.52 -6.26
CA GLY A 12 8.32 9.95 -6.54
C GLY A 12 6.99 10.68 -6.49
N LYS A 13 5.89 9.98 -6.31
CA LYS A 13 4.56 10.58 -6.24
C LYS A 13 4.18 10.87 -4.79
N SER A 14 3.43 11.96 -4.61
CA SER A 14 2.93 12.35 -3.29
C SER A 14 1.47 11.98 -3.15
N ILE A 15 1.08 11.61 -1.93
CA ILE A 15 -0.29 11.25 -1.61
C ILE A 15 -1.08 12.52 -1.32
N GLU A 16 -2.01 12.87 -2.19
CA GLU A 16 -2.86 14.05 -2.03
C GLU A 16 -4.20 13.74 -1.40
N GLY A 17 -4.65 12.50 -1.49
CA GLY A 17 -5.90 12.07 -0.91
C GLY A 17 -5.84 10.60 -0.53
N VAL A 18 -6.53 10.25 0.54
CA VAL A 18 -6.63 8.88 1.04
C VAL A 18 -8.10 8.55 1.25
N SER A 19 -8.53 7.42 0.73
CA SER A 19 -9.88 6.91 0.93
C SER A 19 -9.81 5.44 1.32
N PHE A 20 -10.52 5.10 2.38
CA PHE A 20 -10.63 3.71 2.83
C PHE A 20 -12.12 3.36 2.90
N SER A 21 -12.49 2.26 2.24
CA SER A 21 -13.90 1.85 2.19
C SER A 21 -14.41 1.49 3.59
N SER A 22 -15.74 1.59 3.78
CA SER A 22 -16.36 1.30 5.08
C SER A 22 -16.19 -0.17 5.51
N ASP A 23 -16.02 -1.07 4.56
CA ASP A 23 -15.75 -2.49 4.82
C ASP A 23 -14.25 -2.79 4.94
N GLU A 24 -13.41 -1.75 4.87
CA GLU A 24 -11.94 -1.83 5.01
C GLU A 24 -11.25 -2.72 3.97
N ARG A 25 -11.89 -2.94 2.82
CA ARG A 25 -11.38 -3.80 1.76
C ARG A 25 -10.63 -3.07 0.68
N VAL A 26 -10.91 -1.78 0.49
CA VAL A 26 -10.38 -0.98 -0.61
C VAL A 26 -9.73 0.26 -0.04
N LEU A 27 -8.44 0.39 -0.28
CA LEU A 27 -7.67 1.58 0.07
C LEU A 27 -7.27 2.26 -1.23
N GLU A 28 -7.65 3.53 -1.39
CA GLU A 28 -7.33 4.30 -2.57
C GLU A 28 -6.50 5.52 -2.19
N PHE A 29 -5.41 5.73 -2.93
CA PHE A 29 -4.62 6.95 -2.85
C PHE A 29 -4.83 7.78 -4.10
N GLN A 30 -5.08 9.08 -3.91
CA GLN A 30 -4.96 10.05 -4.97
C GLN A 30 -3.52 10.56 -4.96
N LEU A 31 -2.83 10.41 -6.07
CA LEU A 31 -1.42 10.73 -6.19
C LEU A 31 -1.21 11.94 -7.08
N SER A 32 -0.27 12.81 -6.71
CA SER A 32 0.20 13.85 -7.60
C SER A 32 1.64 13.57 -7.99
N ASN A 33 1.94 13.87 -9.25
CA ASN A 33 3.31 13.82 -9.72
C ASN A 33 3.98 15.15 -9.39
N VAL A 34 5.05 15.10 -8.61
CA VAL A 34 5.81 16.31 -8.21
C VAL A 34 6.31 17.08 -9.42
N ARG A 35 6.51 16.42 -10.56
CA ARG A 35 7.00 17.03 -11.80
C ARG A 35 5.91 17.57 -12.72
N CYS A 36 4.66 17.12 -12.53
CA CYS A 36 3.52 17.49 -13.36
C CYS A 36 2.27 17.61 -12.50
N ALA A 37 2.08 18.77 -11.90
CA ALA A 37 1.00 19.01 -10.95
C ALA A 37 -0.41 18.93 -11.57
N SER A 38 -0.52 18.84 -12.89
CA SER A 38 -1.81 18.83 -13.58
C SER A 38 -2.45 17.45 -13.71
N ASN A 39 -1.74 16.36 -13.41
CA ASN A 39 -2.24 15.01 -13.58
C ASN A 39 -2.36 14.30 -12.25
N SER A 40 -3.58 14.21 -11.73
CA SER A 40 -3.89 13.36 -10.58
C SER A 40 -4.05 11.91 -11.05
N GLU A 41 -3.40 11.00 -10.38
CA GLU A 41 -3.55 9.58 -10.62
C GLU A 41 -4.12 8.92 -9.36
N TYR A 42 -4.76 7.79 -9.56
CA TYR A 42 -5.32 7.01 -8.45
C TYR A 42 -4.67 5.65 -8.45
N VAL A 43 -4.34 5.16 -7.25
CA VAL A 43 -3.92 3.78 -7.06
C VAL A 43 -4.84 3.14 -6.03
N THR A 44 -5.28 1.94 -6.32
CA THR A 44 -6.23 1.22 -5.47
C THR A 44 -5.61 -0.10 -5.03
N PHE A 45 -5.61 -0.31 -3.72
CA PHE A 45 -5.22 -1.58 -3.10
C PHE A 45 -6.50 -2.28 -2.66
N GLU A 46 -6.70 -3.49 -3.13
CA GLU A 46 -7.93 -4.23 -2.87
C GLU A 46 -7.63 -5.67 -2.47
N SER A 47 -8.27 -6.13 -1.39
CA SER A 47 -8.21 -7.54 -1.05
C SER A 47 -8.95 -8.38 -2.11
N SER A 48 -8.36 -9.50 -2.50
CA SER A 48 -8.96 -10.40 -3.50
C SER A 48 -10.26 -11.05 -3.04
N ASP A 49 -10.45 -11.14 -1.73
CA ASP A 49 -11.67 -11.72 -1.15
C ASP A 49 -12.56 -10.61 -0.61
N PRO A 50 -13.84 -10.56 -1.03
CA PRO A 50 -14.77 -9.53 -0.56
C PRO A 50 -15.07 -9.57 0.95
N ASN A 51 -14.72 -10.64 1.64
CA ASN A 51 -14.99 -10.80 3.06
C ASN A 51 -13.75 -10.58 3.94
N VAL A 52 -12.60 -10.28 3.34
CA VAL A 52 -11.34 -10.12 4.07
C VAL A 52 -10.89 -8.66 4.00
N PRO A 53 -10.83 -7.94 5.14
CA PRO A 53 -10.38 -6.56 5.14
C PRO A 53 -8.87 -6.44 4.95
N LEU A 54 -8.45 -5.26 4.53
CA LEU A 54 -7.03 -4.87 4.53
C LEU A 54 -6.65 -4.39 5.92
N VAL A 55 -5.43 -4.67 6.32
CA VAL A 55 -4.89 -4.23 7.61
C VAL A 55 -3.63 -3.42 7.33
N LEU A 56 -3.58 -2.21 7.89
CA LEU A 56 -2.48 -1.28 7.69
C LEU A 56 -1.64 -1.18 8.95
N PHE A 57 -0.33 -1.26 8.79
CA PHE A 57 0.63 -1.14 9.88
C PHE A 57 1.73 -0.15 9.53
N SER A 58 2.16 0.63 10.52
CA SER A 58 3.45 1.29 10.43
C SER A 58 4.52 0.34 10.98
N VAL A 59 5.66 0.28 10.30
CA VAL A 59 6.75 -0.61 10.68
C VAL A 59 7.92 0.23 11.18
N ASN A 60 8.39 -0.08 12.39
CA ASN A 60 9.60 0.52 12.91
C ASN A 60 10.80 -0.24 12.34
N SER A 61 11.67 0.47 11.61
CA SER A 61 12.81 -0.15 10.92
C SER A 61 13.86 -0.70 11.86
N GLU A 62 13.97 -0.15 13.08
CA GLU A 62 14.97 -0.60 14.05
C GLU A 62 14.50 -1.81 14.84
N SER A 63 13.31 -1.73 15.43
CA SER A 63 12.78 -2.79 16.29
C SER A 63 12.00 -3.86 15.53
N LYS A 64 11.69 -3.62 14.24
CA LYS A 64 10.85 -4.50 13.43
C LYS A 64 9.43 -4.70 13.98
N THR A 65 9.00 -3.79 14.85
CA THR A 65 7.64 -3.84 15.40
C THR A 65 6.65 -3.17 14.46
N CYS A 66 5.44 -3.72 14.40
CA CYS A 66 4.34 -3.17 13.61
C CYS A 66 3.28 -2.60 14.56
N ARG A 67 2.74 -1.44 14.21
CA ARG A 67 1.64 -0.80 14.95
C ARG A 67 0.50 -0.52 13.99
N PRO A 68 -0.75 -0.62 14.45
CA PRO A 68 -1.89 -0.23 13.62
C PRO A 68 -1.73 1.21 13.14
N LEU A 69 -2.08 1.45 11.88
CA LEU A 69 -1.92 2.73 11.23
C LEU A 69 -3.27 3.26 10.77
N ASP A 70 -3.54 4.54 11.08
CA ASP A 70 -4.64 5.25 10.49
C ASP A 70 -4.24 5.67 9.07
N PRO A 71 -4.98 5.26 8.02
CA PRO A 71 -4.63 5.60 6.64
C PRO A 71 -4.57 7.11 6.38
N MET A 72 -5.31 7.92 7.12
CA MET A 72 -5.28 9.37 6.93
C MET A 72 -3.94 9.99 7.30
N THR A 73 -3.11 9.31 8.08
CA THR A 73 -1.77 9.79 8.42
C THR A 73 -0.81 9.74 7.25
N LEU A 74 -1.18 9.03 6.18
CA LEU A 74 -0.35 8.92 4.97
C LEU A 74 -0.50 10.13 4.05
N LEU A 75 -1.47 10.98 4.31
CA LEU A 75 -1.71 12.18 3.51
C LEU A 75 -0.49 13.10 3.52
N GLY A 76 -0.05 13.51 2.34
CA GLY A 76 1.12 14.37 2.19
C GLY A 76 2.45 13.61 2.09
N GLY A 77 2.46 12.29 2.28
CA GLY A 77 3.66 11.49 2.14
C GLY A 77 4.10 11.33 0.69
N THR A 78 5.41 11.26 0.47
CA THR A 78 5.98 11.00 -0.85
C THR A 78 6.49 9.57 -0.90
N ILE A 79 6.03 8.81 -1.88
CA ILE A 79 6.41 7.40 -2.04
C ILE A 79 7.82 7.32 -2.61
N SER A 80 8.69 6.61 -1.92
CA SER A 80 10.04 6.33 -2.39
C SER A 80 10.14 5.00 -3.11
N GLU A 81 9.51 3.97 -2.55
CA GLU A 81 9.59 2.61 -3.10
C GLU A 81 8.37 1.81 -2.70
N VAL A 82 7.92 0.93 -3.58
CA VAL A 82 6.88 -0.04 -3.29
C VAL A 82 7.45 -1.43 -3.51
N SER A 83 7.32 -2.30 -2.52
CA SER A 83 7.76 -3.68 -2.65
C SER A 83 6.64 -4.65 -2.33
N VAL A 84 6.59 -5.73 -3.10
CA VAL A 84 5.67 -6.84 -2.88
C VAL A 84 6.49 -8.06 -2.57
N PRO A 85 6.36 -8.60 -1.36
CA PRO A 85 7.06 -9.82 -1.01
C PRO A 85 6.65 -10.97 -1.92
N TYR A 86 7.63 -11.75 -2.31
CA TYR A 86 7.39 -12.93 -3.11
C TYR A 86 6.88 -14.06 -2.20
N VAL A 87 5.67 -14.53 -2.49
CA VAL A 87 5.07 -15.64 -1.75
C VAL A 87 5.25 -16.92 -2.54
N LEU A 88 5.96 -17.87 -1.95
CA LEU A 88 6.11 -19.20 -2.54
C LEU A 88 4.86 -20.02 -2.23
N PRO A 89 4.25 -20.66 -3.23
CA PRO A 89 3.09 -21.53 -3.00
C PRO A 89 3.39 -22.61 -1.96
N GLY A 90 2.50 -22.78 -1.00
CA GLY A 90 2.62 -23.82 0.02
C GLY A 90 3.50 -23.48 1.22
N THR A 91 4.11 -22.30 1.25
CA THR A 91 4.96 -21.90 2.39
C THR A 91 4.22 -21.27 3.54
N GLY A 92 2.97 -20.86 3.33
CA GLY A 92 2.19 -20.15 4.35
C GLY A 92 2.69 -18.75 4.68
N LEU A 93 3.56 -18.18 3.87
CA LEU A 93 4.04 -16.82 4.05
C LEU A 93 2.94 -15.81 3.80
N GLU A 94 2.92 -14.75 4.60
CA GLU A 94 1.92 -13.68 4.46
C GLU A 94 2.11 -12.94 3.14
N THR A 95 0.97 -12.66 2.48
CA THR A 95 0.95 -11.80 1.31
C THR A 95 0.69 -10.38 1.79
N TYR A 96 1.67 -9.51 1.63
CA TYR A 96 1.53 -8.11 1.98
C TYR A 96 2.30 -7.24 1.00
N LEU A 97 2.03 -5.95 1.08
CA LEU A 97 2.67 -4.94 0.26
C LEU A 97 3.28 -3.91 1.18
N GLU A 98 4.50 -3.49 0.89
CA GLU A 98 5.20 -2.49 1.68
C GLU A 98 5.45 -1.23 0.88
N ILE A 99 5.23 -0.08 1.50
CA ILE A 99 5.51 1.22 0.89
C ILE A 99 6.50 1.95 1.77
N LEU A 100 7.65 2.28 1.18
CA LEU A 100 8.67 3.11 1.82
C LEU A 100 8.48 4.55 1.38
N PHE A 101 8.41 5.47 2.34
CA PHE A 101 8.29 6.89 2.07
C PHE A 101 9.64 7.59 2.08
N ALA A 102 9.68 8.79 1.50
CA ALA A 102 10.91 9.57 1.41
C ALA A 102 11.48 9.98 2.78
N ASP A 103 10.63 10.07 3.80
CA ASP A 103 11.05 10.34 5.17
C ASP A 103 11.54 9.09 5.92
N ARG A 104 11.69 7.97 5.21
CA ARG A 104 12.08 6.65 5.71
C ARG A 104 11.02 5.93 6.53
N SER A 105 9.81 6.45 6.62
CA SER A 105 8.72 5.68 7.22
C SER A 105 8.33 4.54 6.29
N LEU A 106 8.01 3.41 6.90
CA LEU A 106 7.62 2.20 6.18
C LEU A 106 6.22 1.80 6.63
N ILE A 107 5.33 1.57 5.69
CA ILE A 107 4.02 1.02 5.98
C ILE A 107 3.87 -0.35 5.34
N ARG A 108 3.08 -1.17 5.98
CA ARG A 108 2.74 -2.50 5.49
C ARG A 108 1.24 -2.62 5.36
N ILE A 109 0.79 -3.05 4.19
CA ILE A 109 -0.61 -3.33 3.91
C ILE A 109 -0.73 -4.84 3.71
N ARG A 110 -1.63 -5.50 4.42
CA ARG A 110 -1.85 -6.93 4.24
C ARG A 110 -3.34 -7.26 4.33
N SER A 111 -3.72 -8.40 3.79
CA SER A 111 -5.01 -8.99 4.08
C SER A 111 -4.99 -9.58 5.49
N GLU A 112 -6.13 -9.52 6.18
CA GLU A 112 -6.24 -10.15 7.50
C GLU A 112 -5.97 -11.66 7.42
N ASP A 113 -6.39 -12.28 6.34
CA ASP A 113 -6.00 -13.66 6.02
C ASP A 113 -4.75 -13.61 5.14
N PRO A 114 -3.59 -14.07 5.61
CA PRO A 114 -2.34 -13.97 4.85
C PRO A 114 -2.31 -14.83 3.59
N THR A 115 -3.29 -15.71 3.40
CA THR A 115 -3.40 -16.49 2.18
C THR A 115 -4.12 -15.74 1.05
N ILE A 116 -4.74 -14.60 1.36
CA ILE A 116 -5.48 -13.78 0.40
C ILE A 116 -4.57 -12.67 -0.12
N PRO A 117 -4.25 -12.64 -1.41
CA PRO A 117 -3.36 -11.60 -1.95
C PRO A 117 -4.03 -10.23 -2.01
N ILE A 118 -3.19 -9.19 -2.04
CA ILE A 118 -3.60 -7.82 -2.30
C ILE A 118 -3.35 -7.53 -3.77
N ARG A 119 -4.33 -6.91 -4.42
CA ARG A 119 -4.20 -6.47 -5.82
C ARG A 119 -3.97 -4.97 -5.87
N LEU A 120 -3.08 -4.57 -6.77
CA LEU A 120 -2.83 -3.18 -7.10
C LEU A 120 -3.50 -2.89 -8.45
N SER A 121 -4.29 -1.86 -8.51
CA SER A 121 -4.96 -1.48 -9.74
C SER A 121 -4.92 0.02 -9.97
#